data_b7db720c0a3bc10b3fc54ba307ad3d70
#
_entry.id   b7db720c0a3bc10b3fc54ba307ad3d70
#
_cell.length_a   1.000
_cell.length_b   1.000
_cell.length_c   1.000
_cell.angle_alpha   90.00
_cell.angle_beta   90.00
_cell.angle_gamma   90.00
#
_symmetry.space_group_name_H-M   'P 1'
#
loop_
_entity.id
_entity.type
_entity.pdbx_description
1 polymer ?
#
loop_
_entity_poly.entity_id
_entity_poly.type
_entity_poly.pdbx_seq_one_letter_code
_entity_poly.pdbx_strand_id
1 'polypeptide(L)'
;DRLRSRGLGDVYKRQVQGMRPPAGKGCAAAGSRLPGGRLAVEADEFDRSFLRLYPDVAVVTSADADHLDIYGTHEAVKEAFAQFVRQIRPGGFLVIKQGVDIVVDNPQITVYRYSYDVPCDFYARNVQLLEGGHYRYDIVVPGGVVEGCTLGIPGWVNIENSVAAVASVWCAARAEGVALDADALRGALASFSGVKRRFEFYVNTPRQVYMDDYAHHPRELAATLTSVQKMFPGRRITALFQPHLYTRTRDLYEEFAESLSHADEVVLLPIYPAREEPIPGV
;
A
#
# COMPACT_ATOMS: atom_id res chain seq x y z
N ASP A 1 -27.10 -18.79 3.20
CA ASP A 1 -26.36 -19.40 4.33
C ASP A 1 -24.97 -19.96 4.00
N ARG A 2 -24.37 -19.60 2.86
CA ARG A 2 -22.98 -20.00 2.48
C ARG A 2 -22.00 -18.84 2.30
N LEU A 3 -22.31 -17.66 2.84
CA LEU A 3 -21.46 -16.47 2.72
C LEU A 3 -20.71 -16.09 4.02
N ARG A 4 -20.78 -16.92 5.06
CA ARG A 4 -20.33 -16.56 6.42
C ARG A 4 -18.90 -17.00 6.80
N SER A 5 -18.07 -17.53 5.92
CA SER A 5 -16.74 -18.03 6.31
C SER A 5 -15.60 -17.71 5.35
N ARG A 6 -15.68 -16.62 4.60
CA ARG A 6 -14.57 -16.25 3.71
C ARG A 6 -13.89 -14.99 4.24
N GLY A 7 -12.76 -15.18 4.90
CA GLY A 7 -11.87 -14.10 5.31
C GLY A 7 -11.35 -13.30 4.11
N LEU A 8 -10.87 -12.10 4.36
CA LEU A 8 -10.37 -11.14 3.36
C LEU A 8 -9.37 -11.73 2.35
N GLY A 9 -8.61 -12.75 2.70
CA GLY A 9 -7.78 -13.52 1.78
C GLY A 9 -8.52 -14.16 0.60
N ASP A 10 -9.84 -14.38 0.70
CA ASP A 10 -10.64 -14.97 -0.37
C ASP A 10 -11.12 -13.96 -1.42
N VAL A 11 -11.18 -12.67 -1.08
CA VAL A 11 -11.54 -11.59 -2.02
C VAL A 11 -10.39 -11.32 -2.97
N TYR A 12 -9.16 -11.32 -2.47
CA TYR A 12 -7.94 -11.24 -3.30
C TYR A 12 -7.76 -12.48 -4.19
N LYS A 13 -8.08 -13.67 -3.69
CA LYS A 13 -8.01 -14.92 -4.47
C LYS A 13 -8.91 -14.93 -5.71
N ARG A 14 -10.03 -14.19 -5.73
CA ARG A 14 -10.93 -14.14 -6.88
C ARG A 14 -10.44 -13.29 -8.05
N GLN A 15 -9.57 -12.32 -7.82
CA GLN A 15 -8.97 -11.54 -8.91
C GLN A 15 -7.85 -12.30 -9.66
N VAL A 16 -7.33 -13.38 -9.08
CA VAL A 16 -6.24 -14.21 -9.65
C VAL A 16 -6.73 -15.57 -10.16
N GLN A 17 -8.03 -15.85 -10.16
CA GLN A 17 -8.59 -17.16 -10.54
C GLN A 17 -8.42 -17.59 -12.00
N GLY A 18 -7.57 -16.91 -12.79
CA GLY A 18 -7.19 -17.36 -14.14
C GLY A 18 -5.94 -18.24 -14.21
N MET A 19 -5.18 -18.43 -13.12
CA MET A 19 -3.90 -19.17 -13.16
C MET A 19 -3.75 -20.12 -11.98
N ARG A 20 -3.82 -21.43 -12.23
CA ARG A 20 -3.41 -22.45 -11.26
C ARG A 20 -1.88 -22.46 -11.15
N PRO A 21 -1.30 -22.31 -9.95
CA PRO A 21 0.07 -22.72 -9.73
C PRO A 21 0.17 -24.25 -9.71
N PRO A 22 1.31 -24.86 -10.07
CA PRO A 22 1.53 -26.29 -9.90
C PRO A 22 1.36 -26.68 -8.43
N ALA A 23 0.83 -27.89 -8.22
CA ALA A 23 0.46 -28.43 -6.92
C ALA A 23 1.67 -28.49 -5.97
N GLY A 24 1.73 -27.54 -5.05
CA GLY A 24 2.63 -27.51 -3.89
C GLY A 24 1.94 -26.70 -2.80
N LYS A 25 1.82 -27.27 -1.62
CA LYS A 25 1.03 -26.74 -0.52
C LYS A 25 1.45 -25.32 -0.12
N GLY A 26 0.51 -24.38 -0.19
CA GLY A 26 0.34 -23.26 0.70
C GLY A 26 1.38 -22.15 0.65
N CYS A 27 1.21 -21.21 -0.26
CA CYS A 27 1.54 -19.81 -0.02
C CYS A 27 0.47 -18.96 -0.71
N ALA A 28 -0.29 -18.20 0.04
CA ALA A 28 -1.35 -17.32 -0.46
C ALA A 28 -0.79 -15.92 -0.70
N ALA A 29 0.30 -15.80 -1.50
CA ALA A 29 0.71 -14.52 -2.01
C ALA A 29 -0.19 -14.15 -3.20
N ALA A 30 -0.87 -13.01 -3.13
CA ALA A 30 -1.54 -12.44 -4.29
C ALA A 30 -0.47 -12.03 -5.30
N GLY A 31 -0.57 -12.48 -6.55
CA GLY A 31 0.42 -12.19 -7.57
C GLY A 31 -0.17 -12.08 -8.96
N SER A 32 0.37 -11.18 -9.77
CA SER A 32 0.02 -10.99 -11.17
C SER A 32 1.19 -11.39 -12.05
N ARG A 33 0.93 -12.26 -13.06
CA ARG A 33 1.94 -12.56 -14.08
C ARG A 33 2.07 -11.39 -15.04
N LEU A 34 3.29 -10.94 -15.20
CA LEU A 34 3.67 -9.91 -16.16
C LEU A 34 4.21 -10.55 -17.45
N PRO A 35 4.22 -9.83 -18.57
CA PRO A 35 4.89 -10.27 -19.79
C PRO A 35 6.34 -10.70 -19.52
N GLY A 36 6.85 -11.68 -20.26
CA GLY A 36 8.21 -12.21 -20.06
C GLY A 36 8.36 -13.19 -18.90
N GLY A 37 7.24 -13.71 -18.33
CA GLY A 37 7.30 -14.72 -17.27
C GLY A 37 7.58 -14.17 -15.87
N ARG A 38 7.59 -12.84 -15.70
CA ARG A 38 7.74 -12.17 -14.39
C ARG A 38 6.49 -12.31 -13.55
N LEU A 39 6.66 -12.19 -12.25
CA LEU A 39 5.60 -12.24 -11.27
C LEU A 39 5.73 -11.05 -10.30
N ALA A 40 4.70 -10.20 -10.23
CA ALA A 40 4.55 -9.24 -9.15
C ALA A 40 3.71 -9.89 -8.04
N VAL A 41 4.21 -9.84 -6.82
CA VAL A 41 3.62 -10.53 -5.65
C VAL A 41 3.45 -9.53 -4.53
N GLU A 42 2.29 -9.50 -3.90
CA GLU A 42 2.11 -8.86 -2.60
C GLU A 42 2.76 -9.75 -1.54
N ALA A 43 3.81 -9.24 -0.90
CA ALA A 43 4.58 -9.96 0.12
C ALA A 43 3.96 -9.64 1.50
N ASP A 44 2.91 -10.40 1.86
CA ASP A 44 2.16 -10.22 3.10
C ASP A 44 3.00 -10.68 4.32
N GLU A 45 3.24 -9.77 5.25
CA GLU A 45 4.00 -10.03 6.48
C GLU A 45 3.17 -10.67 7.59
N PHE A 46 1.85 -10.60 7.53
CA PHE A 46 0.94 -10.98 8.63
C PHE A 46 1.27 -12.36 9.25
N ASP A 47 1.43 -13.40 8.42
CA ASP A 47 1.73 -14.77 8.87
C ASP A 47 3.17 -15.18 8.58
N ARG A 48 4.06 -14.23 8.34
CA ARG A 48 5.45 -14.43 7.89
C ARG A 48 5.57 -15.17 6.56
N SER A 49 4.50 -15.25 5.77
CA SER A 49 4.53 -15.96 4.48
C SER A 49 5.48 -15.33 3.47
N PHE A 50 5.71 -14.01 3.54
CA PHE A 50 6.69 -13.31 2.73
C PHE A 50 8.13 -13.87 2.87
N LEU A 51 8.47 -14.50 4.01
CA LEU A 51 9.75 -15.14 4.23
C LEU A 51 9.94 -16.44 3.42
N ARG A 52 8.98 -16.83 2.60
CA ARG A 52 9.11 -17.92 1.62
C ARG A 52 9.46 -17.42 0.22
N LEU A 53 9.56 -16.11 0.05
CA LEU A 53 9.84 -15.47 -1.24
C LEU A 53 11.34 -15.18 -1.38
N TYR A 54 11.84 -15.31 -2.61
CA TYR A 54 13.22 -15.00 -3.01
C TYR A 54 13.16 -14.04 -4.20
N PRO A 55 12.90 -12.74 -3.97
CA PRO A 55 12.66 -11.79 -5.03
C PRO A 55 13.95 -11.36 -5.74
N ASP A 56 13.82 -10.95 -7.01
CA ASP A 56 14.86 -10.21 -7.73
C ASP A 56 14.77 -8.71 -7.41
N VAL A 57 13.56 -8.21 -7.16
CA VAL A 57 13.29 -6.85 -6.70
C VAL A 57 12.34 -6.92 -5.51
N ALA A 58 12.74 -6.37 -4.38
CA ALA A 58 11.88 -6.22 -3.20
C ALA A 58 11.57 -4.75 -2.95
N VAL A 59 10.33 -4.46 -2.53
CA VAL A 59 9.92 -3.13 -2.07
C VAL A 59 9.52 -3.23 -0.61
N VAL A 60 10.06 -2.34 0.23
CA VAL A 60 9.66 -2.20 1.64
C VAL A 60 9.10 -0.80 1.85
N THR A 61 7.79 -0.75 2.12
CA THR A 61 7.04 0.51 2.27
C THR A 61 6.97 0.96 3.72
N SER A 62 6.97 0.03 4.66
CA SER A 62 6.96 0.25 6.11
C SER A 62 7.53 -0.98 6.80
N ALA A 63 7.99 -0.79 8.05
CA ALA A 63 8.29 -1.82 9.04
C ALA A 63 7.77 -1.39 10.41
N ASP A 64 6.57 -0.78 10.44
CA ASP A 64 5.90 -0.34 11.66
C ASP A 64 5.52 -1.53 12.55
N ALA A 65 5.21 -1.24 13.81
CA ALA A 65 4.82 -2.22 14.81
C ALA A 65 3.38 -2.71 14.58
N ASP A 66 3.14 -3.38 13.46
CA ASP A 66 1.87 -4.05 13.19
C ASP A 66 1.96 -5.56 13.47
N HIS A 67 0.80 -6.22 13.61
CA HIS A 67 0.72 -7.66 13.85
C HIS A 67 1.51 -8.16 15.07
N LEU A 68 1.52 -7.37 16.15
CA LEU A 68 2.24 -7.74 17.37
C LEU A 68 1.68 -9.00 18.06
N ASP A 69 0.46 -9.39 17.75
CA ASP A 69 -0.13 -10.69 18.12
C ASP A 69 0.63 -11.88 17.49
N ILE A 70 1.27 -11.67 16.33
CA ILE A 70 2.07 -12.68 15.62
C ILE A 70 3.56 -12.55 15.95
N TYR A 71 4.07 -11.31 16.00
CA TYR A 71 5.49 -11.02 16.15
C TYR A 71 5.94 -10.87 17.60
N GLY A 72 5.04 -10.46 18.49
CA GLY A 72 5.32 -10.18 19.90
C GLY A 72 5.95 -8.82 20.15
N THR A 73 6.96 -8.42 19.39
CA THR A 73 7.66 -7.13 19.54
C THR A 73 7.94 -6.46 18.21
N HIS A 74 8.16 -5.14 18.22
CA HIS A 74 8.56 -4.37 17.03
C HIS A 74 9.92 -4.82 16.49
N GLU A 75 10.85 -5.20 17.39
CA GLU A 75 12.16 -5.73 17.01
C GLU A 75 12.03 -7.03 16.20
N ALA A 76 11.08 -7.90 16.58
CA ALA A 76 10.80 -9.13 15.83
C ALA A 76 10.21 -8.85 14.44
N VAL A 77 9.41 -7.77 14.28
CA VAL A 77 8.95 -7.30 12.96
C VAL A 77 10.15 -6.87 12.13
N LYS A 78 11.00 -5.98 12.66
CA LYS A 78 12.22 -5.50 11.98
C LYS A 78 13.16 -6.64 11.57
N GLU A 79 13.36 -7.63 12.44
CA GLU A 79 14.19 -8.79 12.12
C GLU A 79 13.59 -9.65 11.00
N ALA A 80 12.27 -9.82 10.95
CA ALA A 80 11.62 -10.52 9.86
C ALA A 80 11.82 -9.78 8.52
N PHE A 81 11.71 -8.45 8.50
CA PHE A 81 12.03 -7.67 7.30
C PHE A 81 13.53 -7.75 6.94
N ALA A 82 14.44 -7.74 7.90
CA ALA A 82 15.87 -7.96 7.65
C ALA A 82 16.13 -9.35 7.04
N GLN A 83 15.44 -10.39 7.53
CA GLN A 83 15.48 -11.73 6.94
C GLN A 83 14.97 -11.73 5.51
N PHE A 84 13.87 -11.04 5.21
CA PHE A 84 13.34 -10.91 3.85
C PHE A 84 14.34 -10.23 2.91
N VAL A 85 15.03 -9.19 3.38
CA VAL A 85 16.08 -8.50 2.61
C VAL A 85 17.24 -9.45 2.28
N ARG A 86 17.66 -10.32 3.23
CA ARG A 86 18.71 -11.33 3.00
C ARG A 86 18.33 -12.33 1.91
N GLN A 87 17.03 -12.53 1.68
CA GLN A 87 16.49 -13.47 0.68
C GLN A 87 16.42 -12.88 -0.74
N ILE A 88 16.68 -11.59 -0.90
CA ILE A 88 16.81 -10.99 -2.24
C ILE A 88 17.99 -11.67 -2.95
N ARG A 89 17.75 -12.12 -4.18
CA ARG A 89 18.74 -12.85 -4.95
C ARG A 89 19.99 -12.02 -5.23
N PRO A 90 21.16 -12.64 -5.36
CA PRO A 90 22.39 -11.95 -5.77
C PRO A 90 22.20 -11.15 -7.06
N GLY A 91 22.67 -9.91 -7.07
CA GLY A 91 22.45 -8.97 -8.18
C GLY A 91 21.05 -8.31 -8.20
N GLY A 92 20.21 -8.66 -7.24
CA GLY A 92 18.87 -8.07 -7.09
C GLY A 92 18.86 -6.68 -6.45
N PHE A 93 17.66 -6.16 -6.23
CA PHE A 93 17.43 -4.80 -5.78
C PHE A 93 16.50 -4.74 -4.57
N LEU A 94 16.85 -3.87 -3.63
CA LEU A 94 15.95 -3.42 -2.57
C LEU A 94 15.54 -1.97 -2.86
N VAL A 95 14.25 -1.71 -2.96
CA VAL A 95 13.65 -0.38 -2.98
C VAL A 95 13.00 -0.15 -1.62
N ILE A 96 13.56 0.73 -0.80
CA ILE A 96 13.09 0.96 0.57
C ILE A 96 12.65 2.41 0.76
N LYS A 97 11.52 2.60 1.42
CA LYS A 97 11.03 3.94 1.74
C LYS A 97 12.02 4.67 2.64
N GLN A 98 12.24 5.95 2.35
CA GLN A 98 13.08 6.83 3.16
C GLN A 98 12.53 6.91 4.60
N GLY A 99 13.41 6.68 5.58
CA GLY A 99 13.05 6.68 7.00
C GLY A 99 12.63 5.31 7.56
N VAL A 100 12.47 4.28 6.74
CA VAL A 100 12.26 2.91 7.26
C VAL A 100 13.56 2.40 7.88
N ASP A 101 13.47 2.01 9.15
CA ASP A 101 14.59 1.54 9.97
C ASP A 101 14.57 0.02 10.07
N ILE A 102 15.27 -0.63 9.15
CA ILE A 102 15.56 -2.07 9.17
C ILE A 102 17.02 -2.32 8.85
N VAL A 103 17.54 -3.44 9.32
CA VAL A 103 18.92 -3.85 9.01
C VAL A 103 18.99 -4.35 7.57
N VAL A 104 19.91 -3.78 6.80
CA VAL A 104 20.21 -4.19 5.42
C VAL A 104 21.64 -4.73 5.39
N ASP A 105 21.78 -6.03 5.55
CA ASP A 105 23.07 -6.74 5.64
C ASP A 105 23.28 -7.75 4.49
N ASN A 106 22.74 -7.47 3.31
CA ASN A 106 22.95 -8.23 2.11
C ASN A 106 23.91 -7.51 1.14
N PRO A 107 25.21 -7.86 1.11
CA PRO A 107 26.20 -7.16 0.27
C PRO A 107 26.07 -7.47 -1.23
N GLN A 108 25.22 -8.41 -1.61
CA GLN A 108 25.07 -8.88 -2.99
C GLN A 108 23.97 -8.16 -3.76
N ILE A 109 23.29 -7.18 -3.14
CA ILE A 109 22.19 -6.42 -3.75
C ILE A 109 22.52 -4.95 -3.89
N THR A 110 21.75 -4.27 -4.72
CA THR A 110 21.76 -2.81 -4.81
C THR A 110 20.56 -2.25 -4.06
N VAL A 111 20.79 -1.26 -3.20
CA VAL A 111 19.76 -0.62 -2.39
C VAL A 111 19.46 0.75 -2.95
N TYR A 112 18.18 1.03 -3.17
CA TYR A 112 17.64 2.32 -3.52
C TYR A 112 16.62 2.80 -2.50
N ARG A 113 16.60 4.12 -2.27
CA ARG A 113 15.61 4.76 -1.41
C ARG A 113 14.58 5.48 -2.24
N TYR A 114 13.33 5.48 -1.76
CA TYR A 114 12.27 6.25 -2.38
C TYR A 114 11.50 7.07 -1.35
N SER A 115 10.90 8.15 -1.80
CA SER A 115 10.03 8.99 -0.97
C SER A 115 9.01 9.75 -1.82
N TYR A 116 8.05 10.37 -1.14
CA TYR A 116 7.09 11.27 -1.77
C TYR A 116 7.78 12.56 -2.26
N ASP A 117 8.50 13.25 -1.38
CA ASP A 117 8.99 14.62 -1.58
C ASP A 117 10.42 14.87 -1.07
N VAL A 118 10.99 13.92 -0.33
CA VAL A 118 12.36 14.04 0.15
C VAL A 118 13.33 13.56 -0.93
N PRO A 119 14.29 14.41 -1.38
CA PRO A 119 15.28 14.01 -2.38
C PRO A 119 16.06 12.77 -1.95
N CYS A 120 15.99 11.72 -2.78
CA CYS A 120 16.72 10.46 -2.65
C CYS A 120 16.87 9.83 -4.05
N ASP A 121 17.02 8.50 -4.17
CA ASP A 121 17.18 7.87 -5.48
C ASP A 121 15.94 7.99 -6.37
N PHE A 122 14.75 7.81 -5.75
CA PHE A 122 13.46 7.96 -6.42
C PHE A 122 12.55 8.86 -5.59
N TYR A 123 12.05 9.94 -6.15
CA TYR A 123 11.11 10.82 -5.46
C TYR A 123 10.25 11.62 -6.43
N ALA A 124 9.10 12.07 -5.95
CA ALA A 124 8.26 12.99 -6.73
C ALA A 124 8.70 14.44 -6.51
N ARG A 125 8.59 15.24 -7.56
CA ARG A 125 8.78 16.69 -7.53
C ARG A 125 7.74 17.40 -8.37
N ASN A 126 7.66 18.73 -8.28
CA ASN A 126 6.73 19.55 -9.06
C ASN A 126 5.27 19.09 -8.91
N VAL A 127 4.90 18.67 -7.71
CA VAL A 127 3.57 18.12 -7.42
C VAL A 127 2.53 19.22 -7.46
N GLN A 128 1.54 19.06 -8.32
CA GLN A 128 0.44 19.99 -8.54
C GLN A 128 -0.89 19.27 -8.33
N LEU A 129 -1.74 19.81 -7.48
CA LEU A 129 -3.10 19.33 -7.31
C LEU A 129 -3.94 19.77 -8.51
N LEU A 130 -4.64 18.83 -9.12
CA LEU A 130 -5.58 19.03 -10.20
C LEU A 130 -7.03 18.91 -9.69
N GLU A 131 -7.98 19.25 -10.54
CA GLU A 131 -9.40 19.08 -10.25
C GLU A 131 -9.74 17.61 -9.91
N GLY A 132 -10.67 17.42 -8.97
CA GLY A 132 -11.09 16.08 -8.54
C GLY A 132 -10.08 15.34 -7.66
N GLY A 133 -9.06 16.03 -7.10
CA GLY A 133 -8.07 15.43 -6.21
C GLY A 133 -6.98 14.62 -6.90
N HIS A 134 -6.90 14.72 -8.23
CA HIS A 134 -5.80 14.14 -9.00
C HIS A 134 -4.54 15.01 -8.90
N TYR A 135 -3.41 14.45 -9.29
CA TYR A 135 -2.13 15.13 -9.22
C TYR A 135 -1.37 14.99 -10.52
N ARG A 136 -0.65 16.08 -10.88
CA ARG A 136 0.43 16.05 -11.86
C ARG A 136 1.74 16.24 -11.14
N TYR A 137 2.75 15.46 -11.50
CA TYR A 137 4.07 15.48 -10.86
C TYR A 137 5.13 14.88 -11.79
N ASP A 138 6.40 15.09 -11.46
CA ASP A 138 7.51 14.42 -12.09
C ASP A 138 8.07 13.36 -11.12
N ILE A 139 8.61 12.27 -11.65
CA ILE A 139 9.32 11.26 -10.86
C ILE A 139 10.80 11.30 -11.23
N VAL A 140 11.62 11.65 -10.25
CA VAL A 140 13.08 11.53 -10.36
C VAL A 140 13.47 10.06 -10.24
N VAL A 141 14.35 9.61 -11.13
CA VAL A 141 14.92 8.25 -11.14
C VAL A 141 16.43 8.37 -11.29
N PRO A 142 17.23 7.37 -10.91
CA PRO A 142 18.68 7.42 -11.13
C PRO A 142 19.03 7.66 -12.61
N GLY A 143 19.66 8.79 -12.86
CA GLY A 143 20.11 9.19 -14.21
C GLY A 143 19.06 9.92 -15.06
N GLY A 144 17.87 10.25 -14.51
CA GLY A 144 16.86 10.95 -15.30
C GLY A 144 15.62 11.38 -14.55
N VAL A 145 14.62 11.79 -15.30
CA VAL A 145 13.32 12.22 -14.79
C VAL A 145 12.22 11.73 -15.72
N VAL A 146 11.15 11.19 -15.18
CA VAL A 146 9.89 10.96 -15.89
C VAL A 146 8.98 12.15 -15.63
N GLU A 147 8.91 13.05 -16.58
CA GLU A 147 8.16 14.31 -16.42
C GLU A 147 6.67 14.15 -16.75
N GLY A 148 5.82 14.95 -16.09
CA GLY A 148 4.41 15.08 -16.41
C GLY A 148 3.59 13.83 -16.13
N CYS A 149 3.94 13.06 -15.12
CA CYS A 149 3.15 11.93 -14.64
C CYS A 149 1.79 12.41 -14.11
N THR A 150 0.75 11.67 -14.42
CA THR A 150 -0.57 11.78 -13.79
C THR A 150 -0.99 10.40 -13.30
N LEU A 151 -1.68 10.35 -12.17
CA LEU A 151 -2.19 9.09 -11.65
C LEU A 151 -3.70 9.01 -11.88
N GLY A 152 -4.20 7.87 -12.35
CA GLY A 152 -5.62 7.66 -12.65
C GLY A 152 -6.51 7.67 -11.41
N ILE A 153 -5.93 7.60 -10.21
CA ILE A 153 -6.63 7.69 -8.93
C ILE A 153 -6.18 8.93 -8.14
N PRO A 154 -7.07 9.53 -7.34
CA PRO A 154 -6.74 10.68 -6.51
C PRO A 154 -5.98 10.28 -5.24
N GLY A 155 -5.54 11.30 -4.48
CA GLY A 155 -4.90 11.15 -3.18
C GLY A 155 -3.37 11.17 -3.23
N TRP A 156 -2.77 12.01 -2.38
CA TRP A 156 -1.32 12.22 -2.35
C TRP A 156 -0.52 10.95 -1.98
N VAL A 157 -1.08 10.09 -1.13
CA VAL A 157 -0.45 8.81 -0.74
C VAL A 157 -0.19 7.91 -1.95
N ASN A 158 -1.04 8.02 -2.96
CA ASN A 158 -0.90 7.26 -4.19
C ASN A 158 0.26 7.74 -5.07
N ILE A 159 0.71 8.99 -4.90
CA ILE A 159 1.95 9.47 -5.55
C ILE A 159 3.14 8.70 -4.98
N GLU A 160 3.27 8.56 -3.66
CA GLU A 160 4.36 7.80 -3.04
C GLU A 160 4.35 6.34 -3.51
N ASN A 161 3.17 5.71 -3.55
CA ASN A 161 3.01 4.35 -4.08
C ASN A 161 3.41 4.26 -5.56
N SER A 162 3.11 5.29 -6.36
CA SER A 162 3.52 5.32 -7.77
C SER A 162 5.02 5.46 -7.95
N VAL A 163 5.69 6.23 -7.07
CA VAL A 163 7.16 6.32 -7.05
C VAL A 163 7.78 4.95 -6.77
N ALA A 164 7.26 4.23 -5.77
CA ALA A 164 7.72 2.87 -5.45
C ALA A 164 7.50 1.90 -6.62
N ALA A 165 6.35 1.99 -7.29
CA ALA A 165 6.03 1.17 -8.46
C ALA A 165 6.98 1.47 -9.64
N VAL A 166 7.24 2.75 -9.92
CA VAL A 166 8.20 3.16 -10.96
C VAL A 166 9.61 2.71 -10.63
N ALA A 167 10.04 2.81 -9.35
CA ALA A 167 11.32 2.31 -8.91
C ALA A 167 11.46 0.79 -9.14
N SER A 168 10.39 0.03 -8.87
CA SER A 168 10.36 -1.42 -9.13
C SER A 168 10.53 -1.75 -10.61
N VAL A 169 9.81 -1.04 -11.48
CA VAL A 169 9.90 -1.20 -12.95
C VAL A 169 11.27 -0.80 -13.45
N TRP A 170 11.84 0.30 -12.92
CA TRP A 170 13.17 0.75 -13.26
C TRP A 170 14.24 -0.29 -12.89
N CYS A 171 14.17 -0.85 -11.68
CA CYS A 171 15.06 -1.92 -11.24
C CYS A 171 14.95 -3.17 -12.13
N ALA A 172 13.74 -3.58 -12.48
CA ALA A 172 13.50 -4.72 -13.37
C ALA A 172 14.07 -4.47 -14.77
N ALA A 173 13.86 -3.28 -15.35
CA ALA A 173 14.40 -2.89 -16.63
C ALA A 173 15.96 -2.88 -16.63
N ARG A 174 16.54 -2.34 -15.55
CA ARG A 174 17.99 -2.32 -15.36
C ARG A 174 18.60 -3.72 -15.27
N ALA A 175 17.93 -4.65 -14.56
CA ALA A 175 18.36 -6.04 -14.47
C ALA A 175 18.45 -6.72 -15.84
N GLU A 176 17.61 -6.30 -16.78
CA GLU A 176 17.55 -6.84 -18.14
C GLU A 176 18.37 -6.03 -19.17
N GLY A 177 18.99 -4.93 -18.73
CA GLY A 177 19.70 -4.04 -19.63
C GLY A 177 18.79 -3.28 -20.62
N VAL A 178 17.51 -3.12 -20.28
CA VAL A 178 16.50 -2.43 -21.10
C VAL A 178 16.33 -1.00 -20.60
N ALA A 179 16.20 -0.05 -21.52
CA ALA A 179 15.89 1.33 -21.19
C ALA A 179 14.45 1.47 -20.66
N LEU A 180 14.25 2.38 -19.71
CA LEU A 180 12.93 2.72 -19.21
C LEU A 180 12.14 3.48 -20.28
N ASP A 181 10.96 2.99 -20.62
CA ASP A 181 10.03 3.69 -21.52
C ASP A 181 9.16 4.66 -20.71
N ALA A 182 9.49 5.94 -20.76
CA ALA A 182 8.80 6.98 -20.02
C ALA A 182 7.34 7.18 -20.49
N ASP A 183 7.08 7.00 -21.80
CA ASP A 183 5.73 7.14 -22.34
C ASP A 183 4.83 5.99 -21.89
N ALA A 184 5.34 4.77 -21.95
CA ALA A 184 4.62 3.59 -21.44
C ALA A 184 4.35 3.72 -19.94
N LEU A 185 5.31 4.22 -19.15
CA LEU A 185 5.11 4.48 -17.73
C LEU A 185 4.01 5.51 -17.46
N ARG A 186 4.05 6.67 -18.14
CA ARG A 186 3.00 7.67 -18.01
C ARG A 186 1.63 7.12 -18.36
N GLY A 187 1.53 6.36 -19.44
CA GLY A 187 0.30 5.71 -19.86
C GLY A 187 -0.21 4.72 -18.80
N ALA A 188 0.67 3.90 -18.22
CA ALA A 188 0.33 2.95 -17.18
C ALA A 188 -0.17 3.64 -15.90
N LEU A 189 0.52 4.68 -15.43
CA LEU A 189 0.11 5.46 -14.26
C LEU A 189 -1.24 6.15 -14.48
N ALA A 190 -1.45 6.77 -15.64
CA ALA A 190 -2.69 7.46 -15.97
C ALA A 190 -3.89 6.51 -16.11
N SER A 191 -3.66 5.29 -16.58
CA SER A 191 -4.69 4.25 -16.74
C SER A 191 -4.98 3.44 -15.47
N PHE A 192 -4.20 3.62 -14.41
CA PHE A 192 -4.41 2.89 -13.17
C PHE A 192 -5.71 3.32 -12.49
N SER A 193 -6.63 2.39 -12.35
CA SER A 193 -7.98 2.63 -11.82
C SER A 193 -8.14 2.34 -10.33
N GLY A 194 -7.02 2.06 -9.64
CA GLY A 194 -7.02 1.81 -8.20
C GLY A 194 -7.26 0.36 -7.81
N VAL A 195 -7.35 0.15 -6.52
CA VAL A 195 -7.65 -1.12 -5.87
C VAL A 195 -8.96 -0.95 -5.11
N LYS A 196 -9.79 -1.98 -5.08
CA LYS A 196 -11.05 -1.97 -4.30
C LYS A 196 -10.79 -1.60 -2.86
N ARG A 197 -11.66 -0.76 -2.30
CA ARG A 197 -11.57 -0.24 -0.93
C ARG A 197 -10.28 0.53 -0.63
N ARG A 198 -9.71 1.18 -1.64
CA ARG A 198 -8.61 2.14 -1.48
C ARG A 198 -8.95 3.37 -2.28
N PHE A 199 -9.56 4.39 -1.64
CA PHE A 199 -10.15 5.55 -2.32
C PHE A 199 -11.08 5.14 -3.48
N GLU A 200 -11.91 4.12 -3.28
CA GLU A 200 -12.83 3.62 -4.29
C GLU A 200 -14.07 4.51 -4.37
N PHE A 201 -14.25 5.19 -5.50
CA PHE A 201 -15.39 6.09 -5.70
C PHE A 201 -16.57 5.33 -6.27
N TYR A 202 -17.68 5.28 -5.51
CA TYR A 202 -18.98 4.77 -5.99
C TYR A 202 -19.83 5.86 -6.59
N VAL A 203 -19.73 7.09 -6.04
CA VAL A 203 -20.39 8.30 -6.56
C VAL A 203 -19.36 9.42 -6.56
N ASN A 204 -19.16 10.05 -7.71
CA ASN A 204 -18.28 11.21 -7.82
C ASN A 204 -18.94 12.24 -8.73
N THR A 205 -19.74 13.12 -8.12
CA THR A 205 -20.48 14.19 -8.81
C THR A 205 -20.15 15.54 -8.17
N PRO A 206 -20.38 16.65 -8.85
CA PRO A 206 -20.21 17.97 -8.24
C PRO A 206 -21.05 18.18 -6.98
N ARG A 207 -22.18 17.49 -6.85
CA ARG A 207 -23.10 17.63 -5.71
C ARG A 207 -22.79 16.65 -4.58
N GLN A 208 -22.40 15.43 -4.89
CA GLN A 208 -22.24 14.35 -3.92
C GLN A 208 -21.07 13.45 -4.30
N VAL A 209 -20.26 13.07 -3.30
CA VAL A 209 -19.23 12.07 -3.40
C VAL A 209 -19.50 10.96 -2.39
N TYR A 210 -19.44 9.73 -2.81
CA TYR A 210 -19.42 8.56 -1.95
C TYR A 210 -18.20 7.71 -2.29
N MET A 211 -17.36 7.50 -1.30
CA MET A 211 -16.08 6.82 -1.42
C MET A 211 -15.94 5.77 -0.32
N ASP A 212 -15.36 4.63 -0.64
CA ASP A 212 -14.99 3.58 0.30
C ASP A 212 -13.48 3.46 0.43
N ASP A 213 -12.99 3.32 1.67
CA ASP A 213 -11.59 3.09 1.98
C ASP A 213 -11.47 2.01 3.04
N TYR A 214 -10.40 1.23 3.00
CA TYR A 214 -10.18 0.13 3.93
C TYR A 214 -9.44 0.56 5.19
N ALA A 215 -9.22 1.85 5.40
CA ALA A 215 -8.54 2.39 6.57
C ALA A 215 -9.17 1.84 7.87
N HIS A 216 -8.39 1.13 8.64
CA HIS A 216 -8.82 0.45 9.86
C HIS A 216 -7.83 0.63 11.03
N HIS A 217 -6.79 1.43 10.82
CA HIS A 217 -5.85 1.90 11.84
C HIS A 217 -5.95 3.43 11.96
N PRO A 218 -5.75 4.04 13.15
CA PRO A 218 -5.87 5.49 13.33
C PRO A 218 -5.08 6.32 12.33
N ARG A 219 -3.80 5.96 12.08
CA ARG A 219 -2.95 6.66 11.11
C ARG A 219 -3.50 6.61 9.68
N GLU A 220 -4.07 5.48 9.28
CA GLU A 220 -4.70 5.34 7.96
C GLU A 220 -5.94 6.23 7.86
N LEU A 221 -6.80 6.23 8.89
CA LEU A 221 -7.99 7.09 8.97
C LEU A 221 -7.62 8.57 8.88
N ALA A 222 -6.63 9.02 9.66
CA ALA A 222 -6.16 10.38 9.62
C ALA A 222 -5.66 10.77 8.22
N ALA A 223 -4.86 9.89 7.58
CA ALA A 223 -4.34 10.09 6.24
C ALA A 223 -5.47 10.16 5.20
N THR A 224 -6.45 9.25 5.28
CA THR A 224 -7.62 9.23 4.39
C THR A 224 -8.46 10.48 4.56
N LEU A 225 -8.87 10.85 5.77
CA LEU A 225 -9.73 12.01 6.02
C LEU A 225 -9.02 13.32 5.66
N THR A 226 -7.73 13.48 6.00
CA THR A 226 -6.93 14.63 5.59
C THR A 226 -6.81 14.74 4.07
N SER A 227 -6.66 13.62 3.38
CA SER A 227 -6.64 13.58 1.92
C SER A 227 -7.97 14.02 1.34
N VAL A 228 -9.09 13.53 1.88
CA VAL A 228 -10.45 13.90 1.45
C VAL A 228 -10.69 15.39 1.65
N GLN A 229 -10.28 15.96 2.79
CA GLN A 229 -10.37 17.42 3.02
C GLN A 229 -9.63 18.23 1.94
N LYS A 230 -8.43 17.80 1.57
CA LYS A 230 -7.63 18.44 0.52
C LYS A 230 -8.23 18.28 -0.87
N MET A 231 -8.82 17.11 -1.17
CA MET A 231 -9.45 16.81 -2.45
C MET A 231 -10.74 17.58 -2.67
N PHE A 232 -11.49 17.85 -1.60
CA PHE A 232 -12.82 18.46 -1.66
C PHE A 232 -12.91 19.66 -0.68
N PRO A 233 -12.13 20.73 -0.90
CA PRO A 233 -12.09 21.87 0.00
C PRO A 233 -13.47 22.52 0.15
N GLY A 234 -13.86 22.81 1.40
CA GLY A 234 -15.14 23.45 1.74
C GLY A 234 -16.37 22.53 1.67
N ARG A 235 -16.19 21.23 1.40
CA ARG A 235 -17.29 20.26 1.47
C ARG A 235 -17.38 19.64 2.86
N ARG A 236 -18.63 19.41 3.31
CA ARG A 236 -18.90 18.67 4.54
C ARG A 236 -18.56 17.20 4.36
N ILE A 237 -17.80 16.64 5.30
CA ILE A 237 -17.37 15.24 5.33
C ILE A 237 -18.13 14.50 6.41
N THR A 238 -18.89 13.48 6.01
CA THR A 238 -19.50 12.50 6.93
C THR A 238 -18.71 11.21 6.83
N ALA A 239 -18.05 10.81 7.92
CA ALA A 239 -17.33 9.54 8.03
C ALA A 239 -18.26 8.47 8.59
N LEU A 240 -18.50 7.40 7.81
CA LEU A 240 -19.16 6.19 8.27
C LEU A 240 -18.09 5.17 8.63
N PHE A 241 -17.88 4.92 9.93
CA PHE A 241 -16.78 4.08 10.41
C PHE A 241 -17.27 2.85 11.15
N GLN A 242 -16.78 1.67 10.75
CA GLN A 242 -16.96 0.43 11.48
C GLN A 242 -15.62 0.00 12.09
N PRO A 243 -15.45 0.11 13.42
CA PRO A 243 -14.25 -0.39 14.07
C PRO A 243 -14.09 -1.90 13.85
N HIS A 244 -12.84 -2.35 13.70
CA HIS A 244 -12.50 -3.74 13.47
C HIS A 244 -11.67 -4.27 14.64
N LEU A 245 -12.12 -5.36 15.28
CA LEU A 245 -11.57 -6.00 16.48
C LEU A 245 -11.85 -5.20 17.79
N TYR A 246 -12.28 -5.92 18.82
CA TYR A 246 -12.48 -5.34 20.14
C TYR A 246 -11.17 -4.92 20.79
N THR A 247 -10.12 -5.75 20.67
CA THR A 247 -8.80 -5.46 21.24
C THR A 247 -8.21 -4.19 20.63
N ARG A 248 -8.22 -4.04 19.33
CA ARG A 248 -7.71 -2.85 18.64
C ARG A 248 -8.51 -1.60 19.03
N THR A 249 -9.83 -1.72 19.08
CA THR A 249 -10.70 -0.60 19.46
C THR A 249 -10.41 -0.14 20.89
N ARG A 250 -10.29 -1.08 21.85
CA ARG A 250 -9.93 -0.79 23.23
C ARG A 250 -8.55 -0.09 23.34
N ASP A 251 -7.56 -0.63 22.64
CA ASP A 251 -6.16 -0.21 22.80
C ASP A 251 -5.85 1.12 22.09
N LEU A 252 -6.63 1.49 21.08
CA LEU A 252 -6.39 2.67 20.24
C LEU A 252 -7.60 3.63 20.17
N TYR A 253 -8.51 3.60 21.15
CA TYR A 253 -9.75 4.39 21.06
C TYR A 253 -9.50 5.90 21.01
N GLU A 254 -8.50 6.40 21.74
CA GLU A 254 -8.14 7.83 21.76
C GLU A 254 -7.62 8.27 20.39
N GLU A 255 -6.71 7.51 19.80
CA GLU A 255 -6.17 7.78 18.47
C GLU A 255 -7.24 7.65 17.37
N PHE A 256 -8.21 6.75 17.53
CA PHE A 256 -9.36 6.69 16.64
C PHE A 256 -10.23 7.94 16.75
N ALA A 257 -10.52 8.40 17.99
CA ALA A 257 -11.30 9.60 18.22
C ALA A 257 -10.59 10.84 17.61
N GLU A 258 -9.28 10.97 17.81
CA GLU A 258 -8.48 12.05 17.22
C GLU A 258 -8.52 11.99 15.69
N SER A 259 -8.30 10.82 15.10
CA SER A 259 -8.32 10.64 13.64
C SER A 259 -9.69 10.98 13.04
N LEU A 260 -10.77 10.52 13.66
CA LEU A 260 -12.14 10.78 13.22
C LEU A 260 -12.55 12.26 13.38
N SER A 261 -11.90 13.02 14.26
CA SER A 261 -12.16 14.46 14.42
C SER A 261 -11.84 15.29 13.18
N HIS A 262 -11.14 14.73 12.19
CA HIS A 262 -10.97 15.33 10.88
C HIS A 262 -12.25 15.34 10.01
N ALA A 263 -13.29 14.61 10.39
CA ALA A 263 -14.60 14.67 9.72
C ALA A 263 -15.52 15.67 10.43
N ASP A 264 -16.45 16.30 9.67
CA ASP A 264 -17.46 17.18 10.24
C ASP A 264 -18.56 16.40 10.95
N GLU A 265 -18.77 15.16 10.58
CA GLU A 265 -19.77 14.26 11.14
C GLU A 265 -19.24 12.82 11.12
N VAL A 266 -19.50 12.10 12.21
CA VAL A 266 -19.08 10.70 12.35
C VAL A 266 -20.28 9.83 12.69
N VAL A 267 -20.46 8.77 11.90
CA VAL A 267 -21.45 7.71 12.17
C VAL A 267 -20.67 6.44 12.50
N LEU A 268 -20.77 6.01 13.78
CA LEU A 268 -20.11 4.79 14.24
C LEU A 268 -21.06 3.60 14.07
N LEU A 269 -20.57 2.55 13.45
CA LEU A 269 -21.24 1.24 13.39
C LEU A 269 -20.76 0.34 14.54
N PRO A 270 -21.52 -0.70 14.88
CA PRO A 270 -21.07 -1.71 15.84
C PRO A 270 -19.71 -2.31 15.41
N ILE A 271 -18.86 -2.60 16.40
CA ILE A 271 -17.56 -3.22 16.17
C ILE A 271 -17.72 -4.53 15.38
N TYR A 272 -16.93 -4.69 14.31
CA TYR A 272 -16.83 -5.95 13.60
C TYR A 272 -15.84 -6.87 14.35
N PRO A 273 -16.34 -7.96 14.98
CA PRO A 273 -15.53 -8.77 15.89
C PRO A 273 -14.50 -9.66 15.18
N ALA A 274 -14.70 -9.94 13.89
CA ALA A 274 -13.96 -10.95 13.14
C ALA A 274 -13.96 -12.32 13.86
N ARG A 275 -12.94 -12.60 14.64
CA ARG A 275 -12.76 -13.85 15.41
C ARG A 275 -12.63 -13.62 16.91
N GLU A 276 -12.86 -12.41 17.37
CA GLU A 276 -12.79 -12.07 18.79
C GLU A 276 -14.17 -12.19 19.45
N GLU A 277 -14.20 -12.55 20.73
CA GLU A 277 -15.37 -12.44 21.57
C GLU A 277 -15.53 -11.00 22.07
N PRO A 278 -16.77 -10.53 22.29
CA PRO A 278 -17.00 -9.20 22.83
C PRO A 278 -16.28 -8.95 24.15
N ILE A 279 -15.61 -7.82 24.26
CA ILE A 279 -14.95 -7.38 25.50
C ILE A 279 -15.92 -6.47 26.27
N PRO A 280 -16.28 -6.80 27.54
CA PRO A 280 -17.15 -5.95 28.33
C PRO A 280 -16.61 -4.52 28.47
N GLY A 281 -17.43 -3.54 28.13
CA GLY A 281 -17.07 -2.12 28.21
C GLY A 281 -16.40 -1.54 26.98
N VAL A 282 -16.25 -2.32 25.93
CA VAL A 282 -15.70 -1.87 24.64
C VAL A 282 -16.79 -1.78 23.60
#